data_6827f972509c6596bc0adc0faa4b74c1
#
_entry.id   6827f972509c6596bc0adc0faa4b74c1
#
_cell.length_a   1.000
_cell.length_b   1.000
_cell.length_c   1.000
_cell.angle_alpha   90.00
_cell.angle_beta   90.00
_cell.angle_gamma   90.00
#
_symmetry.space_group_name_H-M   'P 1'
#
loop_
_entity.id
_entity.type
_entity.pdbx_description
1 polymer ?
#
loop_
_entity_poly.entity_id
_entity_poly.type
_entity_poly.pdbx_seq_one_letter_code
_entity_poly.pdbx_strand_id
1 'polypeptide(L)' 'MTDVIIRQNGNVGNITLNRPDALNALTYDMILKIEKALISWKQNEEVKIVLVDANGDKAFCSGGDVSD' A
#
# COMPACT_ATOMS: atom_id res chain seq x y z
N MET A 1 -10.21 2.45 10.88
CA MET A 1 -9.09 1.52 10.63
C MET A 1 -8.45 1.85 9.27
N THR A 2 -7.14 1.81 9.21
CA THR A 2 -6.44 2.18 8.00
C THR A 2 -6.28 0.98 7.09
N ASP A 3 -6.79 1.05 5.86
CA ASP A 3 -6.74 -0.06 4.91
C ASP A 3 -5.40 -0.18 4.19
N VAL A 4 -4.61 0.88 4.19
CA VAL A 4 -3.25 0.86 3.68
C VAL A 4 -2.38 1.69 4.62
N ILE A 5 -1.21 1.17 4.93
CA ILE A 5 -0.28 1.82 5.86
C ILE A 5 0.93 2.26 5.04
N ILE A 6 1.23 3.56 5.08
CA ILE A 6 2.33 4.16 4.33
C ILE A 6 3.39 4.60 5.34
N ARG A 7 4.62 4.12 5.17
CA ARG A 7 5.73 4.49 6.07
C ARG A 7 7.00 4.70 5.27
N GLN A 8 7.92 5.48 5.85
CA GLN A 8 9.25 5.65 5.29
C GLN A 8 10.27 5.37 6.38
N ASN A 9 11.19 4.46 6.12
CA ASN A 9 12.31 4.14 7.00
C ASN A 9 13.60 4.41 6.26
N GLY A 10 14.19 5.58 6.50
CA GLY A 10 15.39 5.98 5.79
C GLY A 10 15.15 6.01 4.27
N ASN A 11 15.85 5.17 3.52
CA ASN A 11 15.74 5.13 2.07
C ASN A 11 14.70 4.15 1.55
N VAL A 12 13.90 3.55 2.44
CA VAL A 12 12.86 2.59 2.07
C VAL A 12 11.48 3.20 2.27
N GLY A 13 10.69 3.30 1.20
CA GLY A 13 9.27 3.60 1.28
C GLY A 13 8.51 2.28 1.40
N ASN A 14 7.65 2.14 2.40
CA ASN A 14 6.94 0.90 2.65
C ASN A 14 5.44 1.12 2.56
N ILE A 15 4.78 0.28 1.77
CA ILE A 15 3.33 0.25 1.61
C ILE A 15 2.84 -1.09 2.12
N THR A 16 2.00 -1.08 3.16
CA THR A 16 1.42 -2.30 3.71
C THR A 16 -0.08 -2.32 3.43
N LEU A 17 -0.54 -3.33 2.70
CA LEU A 17 -1.97 -3.54 2.49
C LEU A 17 -2.55 -4.12 3.77
N ASN A 18 -3.64 -3.54 4.26
CA ASN A 18 -4.18 -3.86 5.58
C ASN A 18 -5.69 -4.09 5.55
N ARG A 19 -6.13 -4.96 4.65
CA ARG A 19 -7.51 -5.46 4.61
C ARG A 19 -7.53 -6.98 4.59
N PRO A 20 -6.95 -7.65 5.61
CA PRO A 20 -6.84 -9.10 5.57
C PRO A 20 -8.20 -9.81 5.51
N ASP A 21 -9.25 -9.22 6.08
CA ASP A 21 -10.61 -9.79 6.04
C ASP A 21 -11.21 -9.77 4.64
N ALA A 22 -10.70 -8.93 3.76
CA ALA A 22 -11.12 -8.83 2.37
C ALA A 22 -10.03 -9.31 1.42
N LEU A 23 -9.10 -10.15 1.91
CA LEU A 23 -7.97 -10.69 1.16
C LEU A 23 -7.14 -9.58 0.50
N ASN A 24 -7.06 -8.43 1.17
CA ASN A 24 -6.34 -7.23 0.74
C ASN A 24 -6.77 -6.72 -0.63
N ALA A 25 -8.06 -6.87 -0.98
CA ALA A 25 -8.61 -6.29 -2.20
C ALA A 25 -8.46 -4.77 -2.17
N LEU A 26 -8.10 -4.19 -3.31
CA LEU A 26 -7.83 -2.77 -3.42
C LEU A 26 -9.11 -1.97 -3.66
N THR A 27 -9.42 -1.06 -2.75
CA THR A 27 -10.49 -0.09 -2.96
C THR A 27 -9.94 1.13 -3.71
N TYR A 28 -10.84 1.95 -4.24
CA TYR A 28 -10.46 3.19 -4.91
C TYR A 28 -9.67 4.11 -3.97
N ASP A 29 -10.11 4.23 -2.71
CA ASP A 29 -9.43 5.05 -1.72
C ASP A 29 -8.00 4.57 -1.45
N MET A 30 -7.81 3.25 -1.36
CA MET A 30 -6.47 2.68 -1.19
C MET A 30 -5.57 3.01 -2.37
N ILE A 31 -6.11 2.91 -3.59
CA ILE A 31 -5.34 3.21 -4.80
C ILE A 31 -4.92 4.68 -4.82
N LEU A 32 -5.80 5.58 -4.43
CA LEU A 32 -5.46 7.01 -4.34
C LEU A 32 -4.35 7.26 -3.33
N LYS A 33 -4.40 6.61 -2.18
CA LYS A 33 -3.37 6.77 -1.15
C LYS A 33 -2.03 6.22 -1.61
N ILE A 34 -2.03 5.07 -2.27
CA ILE A 34 -0.81 4.47 -2.82
C ILE A 34 -0.22 5.38 -3.90
N GLU A 35 -1.03 5.88 -4.80
CA GLU A 35 -0.58 6.79 -5.86
C GLU A 35 0.07 8.04 -5.26
N LYS A 36 -0.57 8.63 -4.27
CA LYS A 36 -0.04 9.83 -3.61
C LYS A 36 1.33 9.56 -2.98
N ALA A 37 1.48 8.40 -2.33
CA ALA A 37 2.75 8.02 -1.72
C ALA A 37 3.84 7.83 -2.77
N LEU A 38 3.53 7.15 -3.87
CA LEU A 38 4.50 6.91 -4.93
C LEU A 38 4.96 8.21 -5.59
N ILE A 39 4.05 9.14 -5.82
CA ILE A 39 4.38 10.45 -6.39
C ILE A 39 5.29 11.21 -5.43
N SER A 40 4.97 11.21 -4.14
CA SER A 40 5.79 11.88 -3.13
C SER A 40 7.21 11.30 -3.09
N TRP A 41 7.32 9.97 -3.12
CA TRP A 41 8.63 9.32 -3.06
C TRP A 41 9.44 9.47 -4.32
N LYS A 42 8.78 9.58 -5.47
CA LYS A 42 9.48 9.83 -6.74
C LYS A 42 10.27 11.14 -6.69
N GLN A 43 9.77 12.12 -5.96
CA GLN A 43 10.39 13.43 -5.81
C GLN A 43 11.35 13.51 -4.62
N ASN A 44 11.45 12.45 -3.84
CA ASN A 44 12.27 12.40 -2.63
C ASN A 44 13.54 11.61 -2.93
N GLU A 45 14.67 12.32 -3.01
CA GLU A 45 15.96 11.72 -3.33
C GLU A 45 16.44 10.72 -2.28
N GLU A 46 15.91 10.80 -1.06
CA GLU A 46 16.26 9.87 0.00
C GLU A 46 15.69 8.48 -0.21
N VAL A 47 14.52 8.38 -0.86
CA VAL A 47 13.85 7.08 -1.08
C VAL A 47 14.45 6.40 -2.30
N LYS A 48 15.05 5.22 -2.08
CA LYS A 48 15.72 4.43 -3.12
C LYS A 48 14.96 3.17 -3.49
N ILE A 49 14.14 2.66 -2.58
CA ILE A 49 13.41 1.41 -2.75
C ILE A 49 11.99 1.60 -2.24
N VAL A 50 11.02 1.01 -2.94
CA VAL A 50 9.66 0.90 -2.45
C VAL A 50 9.37 -0.58 -2.19
N LEU A 51 8.99 -0.90 -0.96
CA LEU A 51 8.64 -2.25 -0.55
C LEU A 51 7.14 -2.30 -0.32
N VAL A 52 6.47 -3.27 -0.93
CA VAL A 52 5.04 -3.48 -0.73
C VAL A 52 4.84 -4.83 -0.04
N ASP A 53 4.17 -4.81 1.09
CA ASP A 53 3.81 -6.04 1.81
C ASP A 53 2.32 -6.00 2.18
N ALA A 54 1.86 -7.03 2.84
CA ALA A 54 0.45 -7.14 3.17
C ALA A 54 0.28 -7.89 4.49
N ASN A 55 -0.69 -7.44 5.28
CA ASN A 55 -1.06 -8.14 6.50
C ASN A 55 -1.97 -9.31 6.18
N GLY A 56 -1.98 -10.31 7.07
CA GLY A 56 -2.76 -11.52 6.90
C GLY A 56 -1.94 -12.63 6.24
N ASP A 57 -2.47 -13.84 6.29
CA ASP A 57 -1.77 -15.03 5.84
C ASP A 57 -2.47 -15.76 4.70
N LYS A 58 -3.58 -15.20 4.19
CA LYS A 58 -4.39 -15.85 3.15
C LYS A 58 -4.09 -15.35 1.76
N ALA A 59 -3.82 -14.06 1.60
CA ALA A 59 -3.53 -13.49 0.30
C ALA A 59 -2.72 -12.21 0.45
N PHE A 60 -1.80 -12.00 -0.49
CA PHE A 60 -1.12 -10.73 -0.61
C PHE A 60 -2.13 -9.66 -1.07
N CYS A 61 -2.79 -9.91 -2.19
CA CYS A 61 -3.80 -9.02 -2.75
C CYS A 61 -4.67 -9.83 -3.71
N SER A 62 -5.99 -9.79 -3.53
CA SER A 62 -6.91 -10.52 -4.39
C SER A 62 -7.30 -9.75 -5.65
N GLY A 63 -6.80 -8.52 -5.80
CA GLY A 63 -7.12 -7.67 -6.94
C GLY A 63 -8.00 -6.50 -6.55
N GLY A 64 -8.66 -5.89 -7.53
CA GLY A 64 -9.56 -4.78 -7.26
C GLY A 64 -10.84 -5.24 -6.57
N ASP A 65 -11.37 -4.39 -5.69
CA ASP A 65 -12.62 -4.68 -4.99
C ASP A 65 -13.78 -4.34 -5.91
N VAL A 66 -14.47 -5.36 -6.42
CA VAL A 66 -15.55 -5.17 -7.38
C VAL A 66 -16.79 -4.51 -6.79
N SER A 67 -16.91 -4.50 -5.47
CA SER A 67 -18.02 -3.84 -4.79
C SER A 67 -17.74 -2.35 -4.55
N ASP A 68 -16.55 -1.92 -4.83
CA ASP A 68 -16.12 -0.53 -4.65
C ASP A 68 -16.33 0.27 -5.97
#